data_fc8a3fb6bee7326ccd625549afd83b75
#
_entry.id   fc8a3fb6bee7326ccd625549afd83b75
#
_cell.length_a   1.000
_cell.length_b   1.000
_cell.length_c   1.000
_cell.angle_alpha   90.00
_cell.angle_beta   90.00
_cell.angle_gamma   90.00
#
_symmetry.space_group_name_H-M   'P 1'
#
loop_
_entity.id
_entity.type
_entity.pdbx_description
1 polymer ?
#
loop_
_entity_poly.entity_id
_entity_poly.type
_entity_poly.pdbx_seq_one_letter_code
_entity_poly.pdbx_strand_id
1 'polypeptide(L)'
;MTRTDLNQPAQILVAGCGKLGGAIASALTDNAKVYGLRRNPDRVPTGVTGIGADLTQPETLKDKLPESLDVVIYCLTPSRYDEQGYHQAYVTGLQNLLKAIGNKPLTRLFFVSSTSVYAQDDDSWVDETSPAEPDRFSGQQILQGEQTALNSGHPATVVRFSGIYGPTRQRFLEEVLEGRMNPQPPAPYSNRIHEHDAAHAVAWLAQQALAGHAIENLYIASDCEPVRLDDVVDWVRQQVPCKAPVEGARKGGRAGSKRCNNQRLLNSGFEFRYPDYKAGYLEMISKLS
;
A
#
# COMPACT_ATOMS: atom_id res chain seq x y z
N MET A 1 23.25 -3.33 13.40
CA MET A 1 23.37 -4.29 14.52
C MET A 1 22.71 -5.58 14.07
N THR A 2 23.45 -6.65 14.00
CA THR A 2 22.96 -7.99 13.65
C THR A 2 22.14 -8.55 14.81
N ARG A 3 21.05 -9.20 14.50
CA ARG A 3 20.15 -9.91 15.43
C ARG A 3 20.97 -10.80 16.36
N THR A 4 20.84 -10.61 17.67
CA THR A 4 21.68 -11.25 18.69
C THR A 4 21.30 -12.72 18.97
N ASP A 5 20.17 -13.20 18.43
CA ASP A 5 19.72 -14.58 18.67
C ASP A 5 19.07 -15.15 17.40
N LEU A 6 19.87 -15.91 16.64
CA LEU A 6 19.43 -16.55 15.38
C LEU A 6 18.40 -17.68 15.60
N ASN A 7 18.14 -18.08 16.86
CA ASN A 7 17.23 -19.19 17.18
C ASN A 7 15.77 -18.77 17.42
N GLN A 8 15.46 -17.46 17.54
CA GLN A 8 14.08 -17.01 17.70
C GLN A 8 13.50 -16.48 16.41
N PRO A 9 12.20 -16.73 16.10
CA PRO A 9 11.56 -16.14 14.92
C PRO A 9 11.58 -14.61 15.00
N ALA A 10 11.75 -13.94 13.86
CA ALA A 10 11.67 -12.49 13.78
C ALA A 10 10.31 -11.99 14.29
N GLN A 11 10.28 -10.84 14.95
CA GLN A 11 9.07 -10.24 15.48
C GLN A 11 8.67 -9.05 14.61
N ILE A 12 7.51 -9.15 13.97
CA ILE A 12 7.00 -8.14 13.03
C ILE A 12 5.69 -7.56 13.55
N LEU A 13 5.61 -6.24 13.61
CA LEU A 13 4.36 -5.52 13.90
C LEU A 13 3.77 -4.93 12.63
N VAL A 14 2.54 -5.30 12.29
CA VAL A 14 1.74 -4.63 11.26
C VAL A 14 0.76 -3.68 11.95
N ALA A 15 1.10 -2.40 11.96
CA ALA A 15 0.31 -1.32 12.54
C ALA A 15 -0.70 -0.79 11.50
N GLY A 16 -1.99 -1.05 11.73
CA GLY A 16 -3.05 -0.88 10.75
C GLY A 16 -3.38 -2.19 10.03
N CYS A 17 -3.59 -3.27 10.79
CA CYS A 17 -3.92 -4.61 10.30
C CYS A 17 -5.38 -4.68 9.77
N GLY A 18 -5.66 -3.85 8.73
CA GLY A 18 -6.91 -3.84 7.96
C GLY A 18 -6.85 -4.83 6.77
N LYS A 19 -7.50 -4.48 5.62
CA LYS A 19 -7.48 -5.35 4.44
C LYS A 19 -6.05 -5.59 3.93
N LEU A 20 -5.33 -4.52 3.56
CA LEU A 20 -3.96 -4.63 3.05
C LEU A 20 -2.99 -5.08 4.15
N GLY A 21 -3.03 -4.43 5.32
CA GLY A 21 -2.16 -4.80 6.44
C GLY A 21 -2.37 -6.25 6.91
N GLY A 22 -3.61 -6.75 6.87
CA GLY A 22 -3.91 -8.15 7.15
C GLY A 22 -3.32 -9.10 6.11
N ALA A 23 -3.41 -8.77 4.83
CA ALA A 23 -2.79 -9.56 3.76
C ALA A 23 -1.25 -9.57 3.88
N ILE A 24 -0.63 -8.42 4.20
CA ILE A 24 0.81 -8.33 4.49
C ILE A 24 1.17 -9.22 5.70
N ALA A 25 0.39 -9.11 6.78
CA ALA A 25 0.60 -9.91 7.99
C ALA A 25 0.54 -11.41 7.69
N SER A 26 -0.49 -11.86 6.94
CA SER A 26 -0.63 -13.26 6.53
C SER A 26 0.56 -13.76 5.71
N ALA A 27 1.09 -12.95 4.79
CA ALA A 27 2.23 -13.33 3.95
C ALA A 27 3.55 -13.48 4.74
N LEU A 28 3.58 -13.08 6.01
CA LEU A 28 4.78 -13.11 6.87
C LEU A 28 4.72 -14.19 7.96
N THR A 29 3.56 -14.84 8.17
CA THR A 29 3.36 -15.77 9.31
C THR A 29 4.22 -17.01 9.24
N ASP A 30 4.61 -17.48 8.06
CA ASP A 30 5.42 -18.70 7.90
C ASP A 30 6.85 -18.53 8.40
N ASN A 31 7.36 -17.29 8.43
CA ASN A 31 8.77 -17.01 8.70
C ASN A 31 9.02 -16.10 9.91
N ALA A 32 7.93 -15.62 10.56
CA ALA A 32 8.04 -14.66 11.66
C ALA A 32 6.87 -14.79 12.64
N LYS A 33 7.09 -14.29 13.85
CA LYS A 33 6.00 -14.03 14.80
C LYS A 33 5.39 -12.66 14.46
N VAL A 34 4.15 -12.68 13.97
CA VAL A 34 3.49 -11.48 13.46
C VAL A 34 2.43 -10.98 14.44
N TYR A 35 2.47 -9.69 14.73
CA TYR A 35 1.49 -8.97 15.52
C TYR A 35 0.71 -8.03 14.60
N GLY A 36 -0.61 -8.05 14.73
CA GLY A 36 -1.51 -7.18 13.96
C GLY A 36 -2.20 -6.17 14.87
N LEU A 37 -1.79 -4.89 14.79
CA LEU A 37 -2.40 -3.82 15.58
C LEU A 37 -3.58 -3.21 14.84
N ARG A 38 -4.75 -3.24 15.49
CA ARG A 38 -5.99 -2.62 15.03
C ARG A 38 -6.97 -2.44 16.19
N ARG A 39 -8.02 -1.61 16.00
CA ARG A 39 -9.02 -1.32 17.03
C ARG A 39 -9.78 -2.55 17.53
N ASN A 40 -10.11 -3.49 16.65
CA ASN A 40 -10.69 -4.79 17.03
C ASN A 40 -9.67 -5.91 16.75
N PRO A 41 -8.95 -6.40 17.78
CA PRO A 41 -7.87 -7.38 17.62
C PRO A 41 -8.36 -8.77 17.16
N ASP A 42 -9.62 -9.12 17.38
CA ASP A 42 -10.18 -10.43 17.00
C ASP A 42 -10.34 -10.59 15.47
N ARG A 43 -10.19 -9.49 14.72
CA ARG A 43 -10.31 -9.48 13.25
C ARG A 43 -8.97 -9.55 12.53
N VAL A 44 -7.90 -9.95 13.20
CA VAL A 44 -6.63 -10.24 12.52
C VAL A 44 -6.70 -11.61 11.83
N PRO A 45 -5.88 -11.84 10.79
CA PRO A 45 -5.82 -13.15 10.14
C PRO A 45 -5.34 -14.26 11.07
N THR A 46 -5.64 -15.49 10.70
CA THR A 46 -5.10 -16.70 11.38
C THR A 46 -3.58 -16.67 11.39
N GLY A 47 -2.96 -17.07 12.49
CA GLY A 47 -1.51 -17.04 12.69
C GLY A 47 -0.95 -15.68 13.13
N VAL A 48 -1.77 -14.62 13.15
CA VAL A 48 -1.38 -13.27 13.59
C VAL A 48 -1.87 -13.04 15.03
N THR A 49 -1.01 -12.52 15.88
CA THR A 49 -1.39 -12.13 17.26
C THR A 49 -2.01 -10.75 17.25
N GLY A 50 -3.28 -10.62 17.64
CA GLY A 50 -4.00 -9.35 17.65
C GLY A 50 -3.59 -8.42 18.79
N ILE A 51 -3.37 -7.14 18.49
CA ILE A 51 -3.17 -6.06 19.47
C ILE A 51 -4.28 -5.03 19.31
N GLY A 52 -5.11 -4.87 20.35
CA GLY A 52 -6.22 -3.91 20.37
C GLY A 52 -5.77 -2.52 20.77
N ALA A 53 -5.61 -1.61 19.81
CA ALA A 53 -5.28 -0.19 20.04
C ALA A 53 -5.76 0.69 18.88
N ASP A 54 -5.92 1.98 19.16
CA ASP A 54 -6.15 3.05 18.17
C ASP A 54 -4.90 3.92 18.08
N LEU A 55 -4.25 3.89 16.92
CA LEU A 55 -3.01 4.66 16.68
C LEU A 55 -3.21 6.18 16.81
N THR A 56 -4.46 6.66 16.69
CA THR A 56 -4.77 8.08 16.87
C THR A 56 -4.96 8.47 18.36
N GLN A 57 -4.96 7.47 19.27
CA GLN A 57 -5.14 7.62 20.71
C GLN A 57 -3.96 6.98 21.45
N PRO A 58 -2.90 7.75 21.77
CA PRO A 58 -1.64 7.21 22.28
C PRO A 58 -1.78 6.44 23.59
N GLU A 59 -2.75 6.77 24.43
CA GLU A 59 -3.03 6.06 25.69
C GLU A 59 -3.43 4.59 25.45
N THR A 60 -4.01 4.27 24.29
CA THR A 60 -4.40 2.91 23.93
C THR A 60 -3.21 2.02 23.58
N LEU A 61 -2.03 2.60 23.30
CA LEU A 61 -0.80 1.89 22.97
C LEU A 61 0.03 1.51 24.21
N LYS A 62 -0.28 2.12 25.37
CA LYS A 62 0.50 1.93 26.59
C LYS A 62 0.56 0.45 26.96
N ASP A 63 1.79 -0.04 27.20
CA ASP A 63 2.11 -1.41 27.64
C ASP A 63 1.55 -2.54 26.74
N LYS A 64 1.21 -2.23 25.46
CA LYS A 64 0.64 -3.22 24.53
C LYS A 64 1.61 -3.72 23.47
N LEU A 65 2.66 -2.96 23.18
CA LEU A 65 3.62 -3.37 22.17
C LEU A 65 4.58 -4.44 22.73
N PRO A 66 5.02 -5.40 21.91
CA PRO A 66 6.03 -6.37 22.29
C PRO A 66 7.31 -5.69 22.79
N GLU A 67 8.02 -6.38 23.69
CA GLU A 67 9.28 -5.86 24.25
C GLU A 67 10.34 -5.64 23.18
N SER A 68 10.41 -6.54 22.19
CA SER A 68 11.28 -6.44 21.04
C SER A 68 10.49 -6.53 19.73
N LEU A 69 10.92 -5.79 18.74
CA LEU A 69 10.40 -5.82 17.37
C LEU A 69 11.58 -5.71 16.41
N ASP A 70 11.61 -6.56 15.39
CA ASP A 70 12.60 -6.49 14.32
C ASP A 70 12.13 -5.57 13.18
N VAL A 71 10.87 -5.73 12.79
CA VAL A 71 10.28 -4.95 11.70
C VAL A 71 8.93 -4.37 12.13
N VAL A 72 8.71 -3.14 11.74
CA VAL A 72 7.41 -2.47 11.88
C VAL A 72 6.90 -2.06 10.52
N ILE A 73 5.65 -2.39 10.20
CA ILE A 73 4.99 -2.03 8.96
C ILE A 73 3.79 -1.14 9.30
N TYR A 74 3.88 0.13 8.93
CA TYR A 74 2.80 1.10 9.12
C TYR A 74 1.90 1.13 7.90
N CYS A 75 0.64 0.68 8.04
CA CYS A 75 -0.32 0.52 6.96
C CYS A 75 -1.72 1.01 7.39
N LEU A 76 -1.82 2.28 7.81
CA LEU A 76 -3.08 2.85 8.26
C LEU A 76 -3.82 3.54 7.10
N THR A 77 -5.14 3.42 7.11
CA THR A 77 -6.03 4.12 6.18
C THR A 77 -6.88 5.13 6.96
N PRO A 78 -7.10 6.35 6.45
CA PRO A 78 -7.91 7.34 7.13
C PRO A 78 -9.34 6.84 7.34
N SER A 79 -9.90 7.14 8.52
CA SER A 79 -11.30 6.83 8.85
C SER A 79 -12.28 7.84 8.24
N ARG A 80 -11.80 9.04 7.91
CA ARG A 80 -12.54 10.10 7.21
C ARG A 80 -11.72 10.61 6.04
N TYR A 81 -12.40 10.93 4.94
CA TYR A 81 -11.76 11.41 3.70
C TYR A 81 -11.72 12.95 3.67
N ASP A 82 -11.22 13.55 4.75
CA ASP A 82 -10.92 14.97 4.89
C ASP A 82 -9.48 15.17 5.35
N GLU A 83 -9.00 16.41 5.36
CA GLU A 83 -7.62 16.75 5.71
C GLU A 83 -7.25 16.27 7.12
N GLN A 84 -8.16 16.46 8.09
CA GLN A 84 -7.94 16.01 9.47
C GLN A 84 -7.83 14.49 9.58
N GLY A 85 -8.68 13.73 8.87
CA GLY A 85 -8.64 12.27 8.86
C GLY A 85 -7.35 11.76 8.24
N TYR A 86 -6.86 12.39 7.17
CA TYR A 86 -5.57 12.07 6.57
C TYR A 86 -4.41 12.42 7.50
N HIS A 87 -4.41 13.60 8.12
CA HIS A 87 -3.40 13.99 9.10
C HIS A 87 -3.34 13.00 10.27
N GLN A 88 -4.49 12.63 10.84
CA GLN A 88 -4.58 11.64 11.91
C GLN A 88 -4.01 10.29 11.50
N ALA A 89 -4.31 9.82 10.28
CA ALA A 89 -3.87 8.51 9.81
C ALA A 89 -2.38 8.47 9.44
N TYR A 90 -1.88 9.46 8.71
CA TYR A 90 -0.54 9.39 8.15
C TYR A 90 0.53 10.07 8.99
N VAL A 91 0.13 11.04 9.83
CA VAL A 91 1.08 11.81 10.65
C VAL A 91 0.94 11.47 12.13
N THR A 92 -0.20 11.81 12.73
CA THR A 92 -0.41 11.65 14.18
C THR A 92 -0.29 10.18 14.61
N GLY A 93 -0.93 9.25 13.90
CA GLY A 93 -0.89 7.83 14.22
C GLY A 93 0.51 7.25 14.12
N LEU A 94 1.31 7.68 13.13
CA LEU A 94 2.70 7.27 13.00
C LEU A 94 3.56 7.83 14.16
N GLN A 95 3.40 9.11 14.48
CA GLN A 95 4.13 9.74 15.60
C GLN A 95 3.84 9.05 16.93
N ASN A 96 2.56 8.71 17.18
CA ASN A 96 2.18 7.98 18.38
C ASN A 96 2.82 6.58 18.44
N LEU A 97 2.83 5.87 17.31
CA LEU A 97 3.49 4.57 17.24
C LEU A 97 4.99 4.67 17.49
N LEU A 98 5.67 5.60 16.82
CA LEU A 98 7.11 5.84 17.00
C LEU A 98 7.44 6.20 18.44
N LYS A 99 6.62 7.04 19.10
CA LYS A 99 6.77 7.37 20.52
C LYS A 99 6.61 6.13 21.41
N ALA A 100 5.67 5.24 21.10
CA ALA A 100 5.45 4.00 21.86
C ALA A 100 6.58 2.97 21.65
N ILE A 101 7.19 2.93 20.47
CA ILE A 101 8.37 2.10 20.17
C ILE A 101 9.60 2.66 20.90
N GLY A 102 9.73 3.99 20.95
CA GLY A 102 10.89 4.68 21.53
C GLY A 102 12.18 4.36 20.77
N ASN A 103 13.28 4.24 21.51
CA ASN A 103 14.62 3.99 20.94
C ASN A 103 14.93 2.48 20.77
N LYS A 104 13.90 1.60 20.79
CA LYS A 104 14.11 0.17 20.55
C LYS A 104 14.72 -0.05 19.17
N PRO A 105 15.77 -0.85 19.03
CA PRO A 105 16.39 -1.05 17.71
C PRO A 105 15.41 -1.78 16.78
N LEU A 106 15.24 -1.25 15.58
CA LEU A 106 14.51 -1.90 14.50
C LEU A 106 15.48 -2.24 13.37
N THR A 107 15.29 -3.40 12.76
CA THR A 107 15.92 -3.73 11.46
C THR A 107 15.38 -2.79 10.38
N ARG A 108 14.04 -2.59 10.35
CA ARG A 108 13.42 -1.66 9.40
C ARG A 108 12.00 -1.25 9.81
N LEU A 109 11.68 0.02 9.55
CA LEU A 109 10.33 0.57 9.55
C LEU A 109 9.86 0.69 8.10
N PHE A 110 8.73 0.08 7.75
CA PHE A 110 8.07 0.27 6.46
C PHE A 110 6.87 1.19 6.60
N PHE A 111 6.79 2.20 5.74
CA PHE A 111 5.66 3.12 5.65
C PHE A 111 4.91 2.91 4.35
N VAL A 112 3.65 2.47 4.42
CA VAL A 112 2.78 2.30 3.26
C VAL A 112 2.25 3.67 2.82
N SER A 113 2.70 4.09 1.65
CA SER A 113 2.41 5.37 1.03
C SER A 113 1.62 5.20 -0.28
N SER A 114 1.51 6.26 -1.08
CA SER A 114 0.77 6.29 -2.33
C SER A 114 1.49 7.12 -3.39
N THR A 115 1.38 6.72 -4.66
CA THR A 115 1.81 7.52 -5.81
C THR A 115 1.01 8.81 -6.01
N SER A 116 0.01 9.08 -5.17
CA SER A 116 -0.71 10.37 -5.13
C SER A 116 0.13 11.53 -4.60
N VAL A 117 1.35 11.27 -4.09
CA VAL A 117 2.34 12.29 -3.76
C VAL A 117 2.98 12.93 -4.99
N TYR A 118 2.86 12.30 -6.15
CA TYR A 118 3.32 12.83 -7.43
C TYR A 118 2.22 13.65 -8.10
N ALA A 119 2.50 14.94 -8.38
CA ALA A 119 1.54 15.87 -9.00
C ALA A 119 1.58 15.86 -10.55
N GLN A 120 2.51 15.14 -11.17
CA GLN A 120 2.67 15.10 -12.62
C GLN A 120 1.35 14.71 -13.32
N ASP A 121 0.98 15.50 -14.35
CA ASP A 121 -0.27 15.37 -15.11
C ASP A 121 -0.04 15.62 -16.61
N ASP A 122 1.10 15.16 -17.12
CA ASP A 122 1.62 15.41 -18.47
C ASP A 122 2.06 14.12 -19.19
N ASP A 123 1.54 12.98 -18.76
CA ASP A 123 1.90 11.66 -19.28
C ASP A 123 3.40 11.27 -19.05
N SER A 124 4.14 12.03 -18.24
CA SER A 124 5.55 11.74 -17.96
C SER A 124 5.75 10.48 -17.15
N TRP A 125 6.95 9.91 -17.24
CA TRP A 125 7.38 8.86 -16.34
C TRP A 125 7.79 9.46 -15.00
N VAL A 126 7.39 8.79 -13.92
CA VAL A 126 7.82 9.08 -12.55
C VAL A 126 8.48 7.84 -11.94
N ASP A 127 9.54 8.09 -11.20
CA ASP A 127 10.27 7.10 -10.42
C ASP A 127 10.53 7.62 -9.00
N GLU A 128 11.35 6.91 -8.24
CA GLU A 128 11.67 7.27 -6.86
C GLU A 128 12.53 8.53 -6.73
N THR A 129 13.12 9.01 -7.83
CA THR A 129 13.92 10.26 -7.87
C THR A 129 13.09 11.45 -8.31
N SER A 130 11.90 11.21 -8.84
CA SER A 130 10.99 12.26 -9.33
C SER A 130 10.47 13.14 -8.20
N PRO A 131 10.29 14.47 -8.42
CA PRO A 131 9.75 15.39 -7.42
C PRO A 131 8.38 14.95 -6.92
N ALA A 132 8.20 14.87 -5.60
CA ALA A 132 6.95 14.63 -4.92
C ALA A 132 6.42 15.95 -4.35
N GLU A 133 5.57 16.63 -5.11
CA GLU A 133 5.04 17.98 -4.82
C GLU A 133 3.50 17.96 -4.93
N PRO A 134 2.80 17.23 -4.06
CA PRO A 134 1.35 17.07 -4.17
C PRO A 134 0.61 18.39 -3.94
N ASP A 135 -0.32 18.68 -4.84
CA ASP A 135 -1.23 19.83 -4.78
C ASP A 135 -2.47 19.60 -3.89
N ARG A 136 -2.81 18.32 -3.62
CA ARG A 136 -3.99 17.96 -2.82
C ARG A 136 -3.60 17.65 -1.38
N PHE A 137 -4.46 18.05 -0.44
CA PHE A 137 -4.26 17.78 0.99
C PHE A 137 -3.93 16.30 1.27
N SER A 138 -4.58 15.38 0.56
CA SER A 138 -4.36 13.94 0.75
C SER A 138 -2.93 13.53 0.45
N GLY A 139 -2.36 13.98 -0.66
CA GLY A 139 -0.96 13.75 -1.00
C GLY A 139 0.00 14.44 -0.04
N GLN A 140 -0.32 15.67 0.38
CA GLN A 140 0.50 16.46 1.32
C GLN A 140 0.61 15.76 2.68
N GLN A 141 -0.50 15.25 3.23
CA GLN A 141 -0.49 14.52 4.50
C GLN A 141 0.25 13.18 4.41
N ILE A 142 0.13 12.47 3.26
CA ILE A 142 0.90 11.25 3.01
C ILE A 142 2.40 11.57 2.94
N LEU A 143 2.80 12.61 2.20
CA LEU A 143 4.21 13.02 2.07
C LEU A 143 4.79 13.44 3.42
N GLN A 144 4.01 14.13 4.26
CA GLN A 144 4.42 14.46 5.62
C GLN A 144 4.64 13.19 6.48
N GLY A 145 3.80 12.17 6.30
CA GLY A 145 3.99 10.85 6.91
C GLY A 145 5.27 10.16 6.44
N GLU A 146 5.59 10.21 5.14
CA GLU A 146 6.87 9.70 4.60
C GLU A 146 8.07 10.36 5.28
N GLN A 147 8.05 11.69 5.35
CA GLN A 147 9.11 12.47 6.01
C GLN A 147 9.23 12.10 7.49
N THR A 148 8.10 11.92 8.18
CA THR A 148 8.08 11.47 9.58
C THR A 148 8.73 10.10 9.74
N ALA A 149 8.43 9.15 8.84
CA ALA A 149 9.03 7.82 8.87
C ALA A 149 10.54 7.86 8.59
N LEU A 150 10.96 8.56 7.53
CA LEU A 150 12.36 8.65 7.13
C LEU A 150 13.24 9.39 8.15
N ASN A 151 12.67 10.35 8.90
CA ASN A 151 13.36 11.12 9.94
C ASN A 151 13.16 10.54 11.36
N SER A 152 12.60 9.33 11.49
CA SER A 152 12.27 8.74 12.79
C SER A 152 13.46 8.31 13.63
N GLY A 153 14.67 8.30 13.07
CA GLY A 153 15.87 7.73 13.69
C GLY A 153 16.01 6.21 13.53
N HIS A 154 14.99 5.53 12.99
CA HIS A 154 15.04 4.11 12.60
C HIS A 154 15.39 3.96 11.13
N PRO A 155 16.06 2.87 10.70
CA PRO A 155 16.14 2.54 9.29
C PRO A 155 14.72 2.43 8.70
N ALA A 156 14.41 3.22 7.69
CA ALA A 156 13.03 3.29 7.17
C ALA A 156 12.98 3.09 5.65
N THR A 157 11.87 2.53 5.17
CA THR A 157 11.54 2.37 3.76
C THR A 157 10.09 2.81 3.52
N VAL A 158 9.90 3.69 2.57
CA VAL A 158 8.59 4.11 2.04
C VAL A 158 8.24 3.24 0.85
N VAL A 159 7.00 2.76 0.79
CA VAL A 159 6.47 2.01 -0.37
C VAL A 159 5.26 2.78 -0.91
N ARG A 160 5.44 3.47 -2.06
CA ARG A 160 4.41 4.25 -2.75
C ARG A 160 3.58 3.36 -3.66
N PHE A 161 2.37 3.03 -3.24
CA PHE A 161 1.46 2.22 -4.04
C PHE A 161 0.71 3.04 -5.08
N SER A 162 0.60 2.49 -6.28
CA SER A 162 -0.38 2.90 -7.28
C SER A 162 -1.80 2.44 -6.89
N GLY A 163 -2.78 2.57 -7.77
CA GLY A 163 -4.16 2.18 -7.49
C GLY A 163 -4.30 0.69 -7.18
N ILE A 164 -4.52 0.32 -5.93
CA ILE A 164 -4.68 -1.09 -5.54
C ILE A 164 -6.07 -1.59 -5.96
N TYR A 165 -6.11 -2.69 -6.71
CA TYR A 165 -7.33 -3.38 -7.14
C TYR A 165 -7.25 -4.87 -6.83
N GLY A 166 -8.38 -5.57 -6.93
CA GLY A 166 -8.44 -7.01 -6.67
C GLY A 166 -9.79 -7.46 -6.12
N PRO A 167 -9.94 -8.74 -5.76
CA PRO A 167 -11.21 -9.31 -5.29
C PRO A 167 -11.86 -8.60 -4.10
N THR A 168 -11.09 -7.95 -3.22
CA THR A 168 -11.66 -7.15 -2.11
C THR A 168 -11.84 -5.68 -2.44
N ARG A 169 -11.51 -5.25 -3.67
CA ARG A 169 -11.50 -3.85 -4.16
C ARG A 169 -12.12 -3.75 -5.55
N GLN A 170 -13.33 -4.24 -5.71
CA GLN A 170 -14.03 -4.46 -7.00
C GLN A 170 -14.64 -3.18 -7.60
N ARG A 171 -14.67 -2.08 -6.86
CA ARG A 171 -15.41 -0.86 -7.24
C ARG A 171 -15.17 -0.39 -8.69
N PHE A 172 -13.92 -0.43 -9.19
CA PHE A 172 -13.65 -0.02 -10.56
C PHE A 172 -14.30 -0.97 -11.57
N LEU A 173 -14.15 -2.29 -11.37
CA LEU A 173 -14.78 -3.30 -12.22
C LEU A 173 -16.31 -3.16 -12.20
N GLU A 174 -16.91 -3.00 -11.04
CA GLU A 174 -18.35 -2.76 -10.87
C GLU A 174 -18.80 -1.49 -11.61
N GLU A 175 -18.02 -0.39 -11.53
CA GLU A 175 -18.33 0.84 -12.27
C GLU A 175 -18.30 0.65 -13.80
N VAL A 176 -17.39 -0.20 -14.31
CA VAL A 176 -17.33 -0.55 -15.73
C VAL A 176 -18.51 -1.43 -16.13
N LEU A 177 -18.78 -2.50 -15.38
CA LEU A 177 -19.89 -3.43 -15.63
C LEU A 177 -21.24 -2.70 -15.66
N GLU A 178 -21.43 -1.74 -14.75
CA GLU A 178 -22.67 -0.96 -14.62
C GLU A 178 -22.74 0.26 -15.59
N GLY A 179 -21.77 0.42 -16.50
CA GLY A 179 -21.72 1.56 -17.42
C GLY A 179 -21.44 2.92 -16.75
N ARG A 180 -21.02 2.94 -15.49
CA ARG A 180 -20.71 4.16 -14.74
C ARG A 180 -19.29 4.69 -14.97
N MET A 181 -18.47 3.97 -15.73
CA MET A 181 -17.13 4.38 -16.15
C MET A 181 -17.08 4.44 -17.66
N ASN A 182 -16.87 5.62 -18.25
CA ASN A 182 -16.81 5.85 -19.68
C ASN A 182 -15.80 6.95 -20.04
N PRO A 183 -14.49 6.67 -19.88
CA PRO A 183 -13.43 7.60 -20.29
C PRO A 183 -13.46 7.79 -21.80
N GLN A 184 -13.09 8.98 -22.26
CA GLN A 184 -12.98 9.29 -23.68
C GLN A 184 -11.50 9.30 -24.08
N PRO A 185 -11.13 8.68 -25.24
CA PRO A 185 -9.75 8.69 -25.70
C PRO A 185 -9.29 10.10 -26.18
N PRO A 186 -8.04 10.48 -25.92
CA PRO A 186 -7.10 9.75 -25.05
C PRO A 186 -7.37 10.04 -23.57
N ALA A 187 -7.67 9.02 -22.78
CA ALA A 187 -7.84 9.19 -21.35
C ALA A 187 -6.47 9.26 -20.63
N PRO A 188 -6.43 9.79 -19.39
CA PRO A 188 -5.23 9.80 -18.58
C PRO A 188 -4.63 8.40 -18.36
N TYR A 189 -3.30 8.32 -18.26
CA TYR A 189 -2.65 7.11 -17.80
C TYR A 189 -3.11 6.74 -16.39
N SER A 190 -3.24 5.46 -16.16
CA SER A 190 -3.64 4.92 -14.86
C SER A 190 -2.70 3.78 -14.47
N ASN A 191 -2.16 3.91 -13.27
CA ASN A 191 -1.24 2.94 -12.69
C ASN A 191 -1.97 2.14 -11.65
N ARG A 192 -1.68 0.86 -11.56
CA ARG A 192 -2.35 -0.04 -10.62
C ARG A 192 -1.43 -1.14 -10.13
N ILE A 193 -1.87 -1.84 -9.10
CA ILE A 193 -1.23 -3.05 -8.59
C ILE A 193 -2.32 -3.96 -8.04
N HIS A 194 -2.22 -5.24 -8.31
CA HIS A 194 -3.14 -6.21 -7.71
C HIS A 194 -2.91 -6.31 -6.19
N GLU A 195 -3.99 -6.44 -5.39
CA GLU A 195 -3.89 -6.46 -3.92
C GLU A 195 -3.02 -7.60 -3.38
N HIS A 196 -2.93 -8.71 -4.09
CA HIS A 196 -1.99 -9.79 -3.77
C HIS A 196 -0.54 -9.26 -3.86
N ASP A 197 -0.16 -8.69 -5.00
CA ASP A 197 1.20 -8.23 -5.23
C ASP A 197 1.54 -7.02 -4.34
N ALA A 198 0.54 -6.17 -4.04
CA ALA A 198 0.71 -5.08 -3.08
C ALA A 198 1.10 -5.59 -1.68
N ALA A 199 0.45 -6.67 -1.20
CA ALA A 199 0.79 -7.27 0.08
C ALA A 199 2.16 -7.98 0.04
N HIS A 200 2.39 -8.74 -1.02
CA HIS A 200 3.62 -9.51 -1.18
C HIS A 200 4.86 -8.65 -1.43
N ALA A 201 4.73 -7.47 -2.07
CA ALA A 201 5.84 -6.53 -2.23
C ALA A 201 6.39 -6.03 -0.88
N VAL A 202 5.51 -5.65 0.06
CA VAL A 202 5.95 -5.25 1.41
C VAL A 202 6.51 -6.43 2.18
N ALA A 203 5.87 -7.60 2.11
CA ALA A 203 6.34 -8.81 2.76
C ALA A 203 7.72 -9.23 2.25
N TRP A 204 7.94 -9.19 0.92
CA TRP A 204 9.23 -9.44 0.28
C TRP A 204 10.31 -8.51 0.80
N LEU A 205 10.08 -7.20 0.73
CA LEU A 205 11.05 -6.21 1.20
C LEU A 205 11.36 -6.37 2.69
N ALA A 206 10.36 -6.72 3.52
CA ALA A 206 10.58 -7.00 4.94
C ALA A 206 11.45 -8.24 5.16
N GLN A 207 11.23 -9.31 4.39
CA GLN A 207 12.06 -10.52 4.41
C GLN A 207 13.49 -10.24 3.94
N GLN A 208 13.68 -9.44 2.87
CA GLN A 208 15.01 -9.03 2.42
C GLN A 208 15.75 -8.23 3.51
N ALA A 209 15.06 -7.30 4.19
CA ALA A 209 15.64 -6.56 5.30
C ALA A 209 16.06 -7.48 6.46
N LEU A 210 15.22 -8.44 6.83
CA LEU A 210 15.51 -9.43 7.88
C LEU A 210 16.66 -10.38 7.51
N ALA A 211 16.83 -10.68 6.22
CA ALA A 211 17.96 -11.46 5.69
C ALA A 211 19.27 -10.66 5.62
N GLY A 212 19.25 -9.36 5.94
CA GLY A 212 20.41 -8.48 5.91
C GLY A 212 20.77 -7.96 4.52
N HIS A 213 19.90 -8.11 3.54
CA HIS A 213 20.11 -7.55 2.21
C HIS A 213 19.93 -6.01 2.24
N ALA A 214 20.62 -5.34 1.32
CA ALA A 214 20.47 -3.89 1.16
C ALA A 214 19.05 -3.54 0.69
N ILE A 215 18.38 -2.65 1.40
CA ILE A 215 17.03 -2.17 1.09
C ILE A 215 17.07 -0.65 0.91
N GLU A 216 16.52 -0.18 -0.19
CA GLU A 216 16.40 1.25 -0.48
C GLU A 216 15.37 1.92 0.44
N ASN A 217 15.49 3.25 0.56
CA ASN A 217 14.59 4.01 1.42
C ASN A 217 13.23 4.31 0.77
N LEU A 218 13.08 4.07 -0.53
CA LEU A 218 11.87 4.34 -1.29
C LEU A 218 11.69 3.36 -2.44
N TYR A 219 10.47 2.83 -2.58
CA TYR A 219 10.04 2.01 -3.73
C TYR A 219 8.70 2.47 -4.26
N ILE A 220 8.53 2.46 -5.58
CA ILE A 220 7.23 2.52 -6.24
C ILE A 220 6.72 1.10 -6.45
N ALA A 221 5.55 0.80 -5.89
CA ALA A 221 4.86 -0.47 -6.06
C ALA A 221 3.66 -0.29 -7.00
N SER A 222 3.89 -0.57 -8.27
CA SER A 222 2.94 -0.57 -9.37
C SER A 222 3.18 -1.82 -10.21
N ASP A 223 2.17 -2.30 -10.96
CA ASP A 223 2.39 -3.32 -11.98
C ASP A 223 3.31 -2.81 -13.10
N CYS A 224 3.62 -3.66 -14.07
CA CYS A 224 4.62 -3.36 -15.10
C CYS A 224 4.03 -2.64 -16.33
N GLU A 225 2.71 -2.38 -16.36
CA GLU A 225 2.03 -1.79 -17.53
C GLU A 225 1.22 -0.54 -17.15
N PRO A 226 1.84 0.66 -17.08
CA PRO A 226 1.09 1.90 -17.08
C PRO A 226 0.24 2.00 -18.35
N VAL A 227 -1.08 2.11 -18.22
CA VAL A 227 -2.02 2.00 -19.34
C VAL A 227 -3.05 3.13 -19.29
N ARG A 228 -3.54 3.58 -20.43
CA ARG A 228 -4.62 4.57 -20.49
C ARG A 228 -5.92 3.98 -19.95
N LEU A 229 -6.70 4.82 -19.27
CA LEU A 229 -7.91 4.38 -18.59
C LEU A 229 -8.99 3.89 -19.56
N ASP A 230 -9.09 4.49 -20.75
CA ASP A 230 -9.96 4.05 -21.83
C ASP A 230 -9.60 2.64 -22.33
N ASP A 231 -8.31 2.35 -22.55
CA ASP A 231 -7.85 1.02 -22.95
C ASP A 231 -8.26 -0.06 -21.95
N VAL A 232 -8.17 0.24 -20.65
CA VAL A 232 -8.59 -0.71 -19.61
C VAL A 232 -10.10 -0.96 -19.65
N VAL A 233 -10.88 0.10 -19.76
CA VAL A 233 -12.35 -0.01 -19.82
C VAL A 233 -12.79 -0.79 -21.06
N ASP A 234 -12.21 -0.48 -22.22
CA ASP A 234 -12.54 -1.15 -23.48
C ASP A 234 -12.13 -2.62 -23.45
N TRP A 235 -10.95 -2.93 -22.87
CA TRP A 235 -10.53 -4.31 -22.68
C TRP A 235 -11.50 -5.08 -21.77
N VAL A 236 -11.92 -4.52 -20.62
CA VAL A 236 -12.89 -5.18 -19.72
C VAL A 236 -14.22 -5.44 -20.46
N ARG A 237 -14.71 -4.48 -21.24
CA ARG A 237 -15.94 -4.62 -22.04
C ARG A 237 -15.86 -5.73 -23.10
N GLN A 238 -14.65 -6.04 -23.57
CA GLN A 238 -14.42 -7.15 -24.49
C GLN A 238 -14.42 -8.52 -23.79
N GLN A 239 -14.11 -8.56 -22.48
CA GLN A 239 -14.02 -9.81 -21.72
C GLN A 239 -15.36 -10.24 -21.11
N VAL A 240 -16.26 -9.30 -20.81
CA VAL A 240 -17.51 -9.57 -20.09
C VAL A 240 -18.62 -8.60 -20.53
N PRO A 241 -19.88 -9.07 -20.61
CA PRO A 241 -21.01 -8.19 -20.92
C PRO A 241 -21.11 -7.03 -19.90
N CYS A 242 -21.17 -5.81 -20.40
CA CYS A 242 -21.33 -4.58 -19.62
C CYS A 242 -22.57 -3.83 -20.05
N LYS A 243 -23.19 -3.08 -19.14
CA LYS A 243 -24.27 -2.15 -19.47
C LYS A 243 -23.75 -1.00 -20.33
N ALA A 244 -24.62 -0.45 -21.17
CA ALA A 244 -24.31 0.76 -21.92
C ALA A 244 -23.93 1.92 -20.97
N PRO A 245 -23.05 2.84 -21.40
CA PRO A 245 -22.69 3.99 -20.59
C PRO A 245 -23.91 4.80 -20.14
N VAL A 246 -24.00 5.08 -18.83
CA VAL A 246 -25.08 5.89 -18.28
C VAL A 246 -24.77 7.39 -18.40
N GLU A 247 -25.79 8.22 -18.38
CA GLU A 247 -25.62 9.68 -18.31
C GLU A 247 -24.82 10.06 -17.05
N GLY A 248 -23.81 10.94 -17.18
CA GLY A 248 -22.94 11.32 -16.09
C GLY A 248 -21.88 10.29 -15.68
N ALA A 249 -21.69 9.23 -16.50
CA ALA A 249 -20.59 8.27 -16.28
C ALA A 249 -19.24 8.97 -16.11
N ARG A 250 -18.42 8.46 -15.20
CA ARG A 250 -17.10 9.03 -14.90
C ARG A 250 -16.18 8.93 -16.13
N LYS A 251 -15.46 10.03 -16.41
CA LYS A 251 -14.56 10.14 -17.57
C LYS A 251 -13.08 10.02 -17.21
N GLY A 252 -12.72 9.97 -15.93
CA GLY A 252 -11.31 9.97 -15.54
C GLY A 252 -11.02 9.45 -14.14
N GLY A 253 -9.75 9.24 -13.89
CA GLY A 253 -9.20 8.94 -12.58
C GLY A 253 -9.06 10.18 -11.70
N ARG A 254 -8.56 9.97 -10.45
CA ARG A 254 -8.39 11.05 -9.46
C ARG A 254 -6.96 11.58 -9.38
N ALA A 255 -5.99 10.95 -10.05
CA ALA A 255 -4.58 11.06 -9.72
C ALA A 255 -3.70 11.71 -10.81
N GLY A 256 -4.27 12.49 -11.74
CA GLY A 256 -3.53 13.03 -12.87
C GLY A 256 -3.14 11.96 -13.90
N SER A 257 -2.29 12.31 -14.86
CA SER A 257 -1.81 11.42 -15.92
C SER A 257 -0.29 11.32 -15.86
N LYS A 258 0.21 10.17 -15.38
CA LYS A 258 1.64 9.84 -15.28
C LYS A 258 1.85 8.35 -15.43
N ARG A 259 3.08 7.94 -15.69
CA ARG A 259 3.49 6.54 -15.80
C ARG A 259 4.46 6.19 -14.68
N CYS A 260 4.08 5.27 -13.78
CA CYS A 260 4.93 4.86 -12.67
C CYS A 260 5.96 3.82 -13.13
N ASN A 261 7.23 4.08 -12.87
CA ASN A 261 8.33 3.15 -13.08
C ASN A 261 8.54 2.32 -11.81
N ASN A 262 8.42 1.00 -11.89
CA ASN A 262 8.60 0.07 -10.79
C ASN A 262 9.95 -0.66 -10.82
N GLN A 263 10.89 -0.19 -11.65
CA GLN A 263 12.16 -0.90 -11.91
C GLN A 263 12.96 -1.16 -10.65
N ARG A 264 12.91 -0.26 -9.66
CA ARG A 264 13.60 -0.45 -8.38
C ARG A 264 13.04 -1.64 -7.60
N LEU A 265 11.73 -1.85 -7.62
CA LEU A 265 11.11 -3.01 -7.00
C LEU A 265 11.47 -4.30 -7.74
N LEU A 266 11.47 -4.30 -9.07
CA LEU A 266 11.93 -5.43 -9.87
C LEU A 266 13.41 -5.77 -9.61
N ASN A 267 14.27 -4.75 -9.51
CA ASN A 267 15.70 -4.92 -9.22
C ASN A 267 15.96 -5.49 -7.81
N SER A 268 14.99 -5.41 -6.88
CA SER A 268 15.07 -6.09 -5.58
C SER A 268 14.87 -7.60 -5.67
N GLY A 269 14.54 -8.13 -6.85
CA GLY A 269 14.19 -9.53 -7.08
C GLY A 269 12.72 -9.85 -6.83
N PHE A 270 11.85 -8.84 -6.67
CA PHE A 270 10.41 -9.07 -6.54
C PHE A 270 9.81 -9.51 -7.87
N GLU A 271 9.01 -10.57 -7.84
CA GLU A 271 8.29 -11.11 -9.00
C GLU A 271 6.79 -10.88 -8.84
N PHE A 272 6.18 -10.23 -9.85
CA PHE A 272 4.74 -10.00 -9.86
C PHE A 272 3.98 -11.26 -10.26
N ARG A 273 2.95 -11.63 -9.51
CA ARG A 273 1.98 -12.63 -9.92
C ARG A 273 1.00 -12.08 -10.97
N TYR A 274 0.72 -10.79 -10.89
CA TYR A 274 -0.15 -10.06 -11.81
C TYR A 274 0.65 -8.89 -12.41
N PRO A 275 1.52 -9.17 -13.42
CA PRO A 275 2.44 -8.17 -13.96
C PRO A 275 1.72 -7.06 -14.74
N ASP A 276 0.46 -7.26 -15.11
CA ASP A 276 -0.39 -6.31 -15.80
C ASP A 276 -1.86 -6.39 -15.33
N TYR A 277 -2.66 -5.40 -15.74
CA TYR A 277 -4.06 -5.32 -15.37
C TYR A 277 -4.90 -6.47 -15.95
N LYS A 278 -4.52 -7.03 -17.12
CA LYS A 278 -5.26 -8.10 -17.79
C LYS A 278 -5.27 -9.35 -16.93
N ALA A 279 -4.09 -9.76 -16.44
CA ALA A 279 -3.96 -10.92 -15.57
C ALA A 279 -4.85 -10.80 -14.32
N GLY A 280 -4.84 -9.64 -13.65
CA GLY A 280 -5.64 -9.42 -12.45
C GLY A 280 -7.14 -9.31 -12.70
N TYR A 281 -7.58 -8.59 -13.75
CA TYR A 281 -9.01 -8.50 -14.06
C TYR A 281 -9.58 -9.80 -14.63
N LEU A 282 -8.81 -10.62 -15.36
CA LEU A 282 -9.28 -11.95 -15.78
C LEU A 282 -9.62 -12.82 -14.57
N GLU A 283 -8.79 -12.82 -13.53
CA GLU A 283 -9.11 -13.55 -12.29
C GLU A 283 -10.40 -13.04 -11.64
N MET A 284 -10.58 -11.72 -11.60
CA MET A 284 -11.79 -11.11 -11.01
C MET A 284 -13.05 -11.42 -11.82
N ILE A 285 -12.97 -11.32 -13.16
CA ILE A 285 -14.08 -11.59 -14.08
C ILE A 285 -14.49 -13.07 -14.02
N SER A 286 -13.52 -13.99 -13.95
CA SER A 286 -13.82 -15.44 -13.86
C SER A 286 -14.60 -15.83 -12.60
N LYS A 287 -14.63 -14.97 -11.58
CA LYS A 287 -15.39 -15.16 -10.33
C LYS A 287 -16.76 -14.49 -10.34
N LEU A 288 -17.15 -13.81 -11.45
CA LEU A 288 -18.48 -13.22 -11.61
C LEU A 288 -19.51 -14.21 -12.18
N SER A 289 -19.04 -15.33 -12.73
CA SER A 289 -19.84 -16.41 -13.34
C SER A 289 -20.36 -17.42 -12.33
#